data_f85e509aa57cbbcc56b18cf6b7daf772
#
_entry.id   f85e509aa57cbbcc56b18cf6b7daf772
#
_cell.length_a   1.000
_cell.length_b   1.000
_cell.length_c   1.000
_cell.angle_alpha   90.00
_cell.angle_beta   90.00
_cell.angle_gamma   90.00
#
_symmetry.space_group_name_H-M   'P 1'
#
loop_
_entity.id
_entity.type
_entity.pdbx_description
1 polymer ?
#
loop_
_entity_poly.entity_id
_entity_poly.type
_entity_poly.pdbx_seq_one_letter_code
_entity_poly.pdbx_strand_id
1 'polypeptide(L)'
;MAFYSGTSGTLELVNGRTIGKVQNWSMASSAGTLATTTLGDTDETFITGNRSHSGSFGLLYYSGTETSDVAYATTLINKIIKARTTSSEGGIAPAQENFKLKLKVNDGSVNGKYIQMDVILTNASLSMSVGEIFSAEFSFQSNGAPEEVVI
;
A
#
# COMPACT_ATOMS: atom_id res chain seq x y z
N MET A 1 20.46 15.23 -14.49
CA MET A 1 19.39 15.13 -13.50
C MET A 1 18.15 14.59 -14.20
N ALA A 2 17.59 13.51 -13.71
CA ALA A 2 16.38 12.90 -14.28
C ALA A 2 15.20 13.15 -13.34
N PHE A 3 14.08 13.61 -13.89
CA PHE A 3 12.82 13.71 -13.18
C PHE A 3 11.86 12.63 -13.68
N TYR A 4 11.18 11.97 -12.77
CA TYR A 4 10.20 10.96 -13.10
C TYR A 4 8.79 11.54 -13.01
N SER A 5 7.97 11.28 -14.02
CA SER A 5 6.58 11.71 -14.04
C SER A 5 5.68 10.65 -13.41
N GLY A 6 4.46 11.02 -13.04
CA GLY A 6 3.47 10.08 -12.54
C GLY A 6 3.13 8.94 -13.51
N THR A 7 3.38 9.12 -14.81
CA THR A 7 3.20 8.06 -15.81
C THR A 7 4.23 6.93 -15.70
N SER A 8 5.33 7.17 -15.00
CA SER A 8 6.36 6.17 -14.75
C SER A 8 6.12 5.33 -13.49
N GLY A 9 5.12 5.68 -12.68
CA GLY A 9 4.79 4.97 -11.45
C GLY A 9 3.93 3.74 -11.72
N THR A 10 4.25 2.62 -11.08
CA THR A 10 3.47 1.39 -11.14
C THR A 10 3.37 0.73 -9.78
N LEU A 11 2.35 -0.10 -9.60
CA LEU A 11 2.19 -0.97 -8.45
C LEU A 11 2.20 -2.42 -8.90
N GLU A 12 2.98 -3.23 -8.23
CA GLU A 12 3.08 -4.67 -8.51
C GLU A 12 2.87 -5.49 -7.23
N LEU A 13 2.26 -6.65 -7.39
CA LEU A 13 2.31 -7.72 -6.39
C LEU A 13 3.59 -8.53 -6.65
N VAL A 14 4.16 -9.12 -5.60
CA VAL A 14 5.47 -9.79 -5.68
C VAL A 14 5.54 -10.93 -6.68
N ASN A 15 4.42 -11.50 -7.06
CA ASN A 15 4.40 -12.56 -8.08
C ASN A 15 4.54 -12.04 -9.53
N GLY A 16 4.97 -10.80 -9.71
CA GLY A 16 5.05 -10.18 -11.04
C GLY A 16 3.71 -9.69 -11.57
N ARG A 17 2.63 -9.82 -10.79
CA ARG A 17 1.31 -9.30 -11.17
C ARG A 17 1.29 -7.80 -10.99
N THR A 18 1.10 -7.08 -12.07
CA THR A 18 0.87 -5.64 -12.03
C THR A 18 -0.56 -5.36 -11.57
N ILE A 19 -0.74 -4.38 -10.68
CA ILE A 19 -2.07 -3.91 -10.34
C ILE A 19 -2.54 -2.99 -11.46
N GLY A 20 -3.64 -3.39 -12.12
CA GLY A 20 -4.18 -2.65 -13.25
C GLY A 20 -4.94 -1.40 -12.84
N LYS A 21 -4.95 -0.41 -13.73
CA LYS A 21 -5.74 0.82 -13.59
C LYS A 21 -5.42 1.67 -12.36
N VAL A 22 -4.15 1.70 -11.96
CA VAL A 22 -3.67 2.54 -10.87
C VAL A 22 -3.68 4.00 -11.32
N GLN A 23 -4.28 4.87 -10.52
CA GLN A 23 -4.28 6.31 -10.74
C GLN A 23 -3.18 7.03 -9.97
N ASN A 24 -2.94 6.60 -8.74
CA ASN A 24 -1.94 7.20 -7.86
C ASN A 24 -1.49 6.23 -6.79
N TRP A 25 -0.37 6.51 -6.20
CA TRP A 25 0.08 5.88 -4.96
C TRP A 25 0.95 6.84 -4.17
N SER A 26 0.96 6.66 -2.86
CA SER A 26 1.80 7.42 -1.95
C SER A 26 2.28 6.54 -0.82
N MET A 27 3.41 6.88 -0.25
CA MET A 27 3.97 6.21 0.92
C MET A 27 4.58 7.25 1.85
N ALA A 28 4.38 7.07 3.14
CA ALA A 28 5.00 7.86 4.18
C ALA A 28 5.72 6.93 5.16
N SER A 29 6.89 7.34 5.57
CA SER A 29 7.68 6.63 6.57
C SER A 29 7.92 7.55 7.75
N SER A 30 7.81 7.03 8.95
CA SER A 30 8.09 7.77 10.18
C SER A 30 8.97 6.95 11.10
N ALA A 31 9.77 7.66 11.89
CA ALA A 31 10.55 7.07 12.97
C ALA A 31 10.16 7.78 14.28
N GLY A 32 9.80 6.99 15.27
CA GLY A 32 9.59 7.51 16.60
C GLY A 32 10.90 7.98 17.23
N THR A 33 10.80 8.85 18.19
CA THR A 33 11.94 9.29 19.02
C THR A 33 11.63 9.00 20.48
N LEU A 34 12.64 8.62 21.22
CA LEU A 34 12.56 8.44 22.68
C LEU A 34 13.47 9.45 23.34
N ALA A 35 12.88 10.24 24.24
CA ALA A 35 13.65 11.24 24.98
C ALA A 35 14.61 10.56 25.96
N THR A 36 15.85 11.02 25.95
CA THR A 36 16.91 10.58 26.87
C THR A 36 17.38 11.70 27.79
N THR A 37 16.67 12.83 27.77
CA THR A 37 16.94 14.01 28.60
C THR A 37 16.82 13.66 30.09
N THR A 38 17.79 14.08 30.88
CA THR A 38 17.80 13.89 32.33
C THR A 38 17.62 15.24 33.07
N LEU A 39 17.32 15.14 34.36
CA LEU A 39 17.24 16.33 35.20
C LEU A 39 18.61 17.04 35.25
N GLY A 40 18.59 18.32 34.91
CA GLY A 40 19.81 19.12 34.83
C GLY A 40 20.35 19.35 33.44
N ASP A 41 19.82 18.63 32.45
CA ASP A 41 20.14 18.90 31.04
C ASP A 41 19.47 20.22 30.60
N THR A 42 20.21 21.02 29.85
CA THR A 42 19.68 22.28 29.30
C THR A 42 19.07 22.07 27.90
N ASP A 43 19.47 21.01 27.21
CA ASP A 43 19.01 20.66 25.87
C ASP A 43 18.36 19.28 25.88
N GLU A 44 17.35 19.10 25.04
CA GLU A 44 16.69 17.81 24.89
C GLU A 44 17.54 16.87 24.00
N THR A 45 17.65 15.63 24.43
CA THR A 45 18.32 14.57 23.67
C THR A 45 17.37 13.42 23.40
N PHE A 46 17.53 12.79 22.23
CA PHE A 46 16.64 11.73 21.76
C PHE A 46 17.43 10.58 21.15
N ILE A 47 16.87 9.39 21.26
CA ILE A 47 17.29 8.24 20.45
C ILE A 47 16.16 7.85 19.50
N THR A 48 16.50 7.19 18.41
CA THR A 48 15.51 6.71 17.43
C THR A 48 14.72 5.56 18.00
N GLY A 49 13.40 5.67 17.97
CA GLY A 49 12.47 4.61 18.32
C GLY A 49 12.09 3.74 17.10
N ASN A 50 10.93 3.12 17.19
CA ASN A 50 10.41 2.26 16.13
C ASN A 50 10.09 3.06 14.87
N ARG A 51 10.26 2.42 13.72
CA ARG A 51 9.86 2.95 12.42
C ARG A 51 8.54 2.34 11.98
N SER A 52 7.76 3.11 11.24
CA SER A 52 6.52 2.66 10.61
C SER A 52 6.43 3.20 9.20
N HIS A 53 5.80 2.43 8.34
CA HIS A 53 5.59 2.79 6.94
C HIS A 53 4.11 2.56 6.62
N SER A 54 3.51 3.54 5.99
CA SER A 54 2.12 3.48 5.59
C SER A 54 1.92 4.23 4.29
N GLY A 55 0.81 4.00 3.64
CA GLY A 55 0.51 4.71 2.42
C GLY A 55 -0.88 4.41 1.90
N SER A 56 -1.13 4.90 0.72
CA SER A 56 -2.40 4.70 0.03
C SER A 56 -2.19 4.62 -1.48
N PHE A 57 -3.16 4.02 -2.15
CA PHE A 57 -3.20 4.01 -3.60
C PHE A 57 -4.63 4.01 -4.10
N GLY A 58 -4.85 4.62 -5.24
CA GLY A 58 -6.14 4.71 -5.91
C GLY A 58 -6.16 3.89 -7.18
N LEU A 59 -7.26 3.16 -7.38
CA LEU A 59 -7.51 2.34 -8.55
C LEU A 59 -8.84 2.73 -9.18
N LEU A 60 -8.93 2.63 -10.51
CA LEU A 60 -10.22 2.56 -11.17
C LEU A 60 -10.78 1.15 -11.04
N TYR A 61 -12.05 1.07 -10.68
CA TYR A 61 -12.74 -0.22 -10.69
C TYR A 61 -12.94 -0.67 -12.13
N TYR A 62 -12.47 -1.84 -12.42
CA TYR A 62 -12.58 -2.42 -13.75
C TYR A 62 -13.09 -3.85 -13.61
N SER A 63 -14.20 -4.11 -14.31
CA SER A 63 -14.76 -5.45 -14.45
C SER A 63 -14.18 -6.11 -15.67
N GLY A 64 -13.29 -7.04 -15.48
CA GLY A 64 -12.65 -7.82 -16.54
C GLY A 64 -12.17 -9.16 -16.01
N THR A 65 -11.74 -10.01 -16.91
CA THR A 65 -11.13 -11.29 -16.54
C THR A 65 -9.72 -11.02 -16.02
N GLU A 66 -9.48 -11.32 -14.75
CA GLU A 66 -8.14 -11.27 -14.19
C GLU A 66 -7.24 -12.31 -14.88
N THR A 67 -6.05 -11.89 -15.23
CA THR A 67 -5.04 -12.78 -15.78
C THR A 67 -3.99 -13.09 -14.71
N SER A 68 -3.10 -14.05 -14.98
CA SER A 68 -1.97 -14.32 -14.10
C SER A 68 -1.03 -13.14 -13.95
N ASP A 69 -1.04 -12.19 -14.88
CA ASP A 69 -0.12 -11.06 -14.93
C ASP A 69 -0.71 -9.75 -14.39
N VAL A 70 -2.04 -9.66 -14.30
CA VAL A 70 -2.73 -8.42 -13.89
C VAL A 70 -3.76 -8.70 -12.81
N ALA A 71 -3.66 -7.97 -11.70
CA ALA A 71 -4.65 -7.94 -10.63
C ALA A 71 -5.51 -6.67 -10.74
N TYR A 72 -6.76 -6.78 -10.37
CA TYR A 72 -7.69 -5.66 -10.35
C TYR A 72 -8.17 -5.34 -8.92
N ALA A 73 -8.90 -4.26 -8.80
CA ALA A 73 -9.43 -3.79 -7.53
C ALA A 73 -10.25 -4.86 -6.78
N THR A 74 -10.94 -5.74 -7.49
CA THR A 74 -11.75 -6.82 -6.91
C THR A 74 -10.93 -7.76 -6.02
N THR A 75 -9.72 -8.11 -6.44
CA THR A 75 -8.82 -8.97 -5.64
C THR A 75 -8.45 -8.30 -4.31
N LEU A 76 -8.20 -7.00 -4.34
CA LEU A 76 -7.81 -6.24 -3.15
C LEU A 76 -9.01 -5.97 -2.22
N ILE A 77 -10.17 -5.70 -2.80
CA ILE A 77 -11.41 -5.50 -2.04
C ILE A 77 -11.74 -6.74 -1.22
N ASN A 78 -11.60 -7.92 -1.79
CA ASN A 78 -11.87 -9.19 -1.12
C ASN A 78 -10.96 -9.48 0.08
N LYS A 79 -9.86 -8.75 0.22
CA LYS A 79 -8.99 -8.86 1.40
C LYS A 79 -9.56 -8.15 2.63
N ILE A 80 -10.38 -7.14 2.43
CA ILE A 80 -10.97 -6.35 3.52
C ILE A 80 -12.47 -6.63 3.65
N ILE A 81 -13.19 -6.61 2.55
CA ILE A 81 -14.65 -6.77 2.54
C ILE A 81 -14.97 -8.24 2.36
N LYS A 82 -15.45 -8.86 3.43
CA LYS A 82 -15.84 -10.27 3.45
C LYS A 82 -17.36 -10.40 3.56
N ALA A 83 -17.92 -11.32 2.79
CA ALA A 83 -19.32 -11.67 2.90
C ALA A 83 -19.58 -12.47 4.19
N ARG A 84 -20.75 -12.27 4.78
CA ARG A 84 -21.22 -13.10 5.89
C ARG A 84 -21.56 -14.51 5.38
N THR A 85 -21.08 -15.55 6.06
CA THR A 85 -21.29 -16.93 5.65
C THR A 85 -22.63 -17.50 6.10
N THR A 86 -23.12 -17.06 7.27
CA THR A 86 -24.43 -17.47 7.80
C THR A 86 -25.20 -16.27 8.32
N SER A 87 -26.53 -16.40 8.42
CA SER A 87 -27.39 -15.31 8.90
C SER A 87 -27.19 -14.96 10.38
N SER A 88 -26.62 -15.86 11.16
CA SER A 88 -26.34 -15.66 12.59
C SER A 88 -24.96 -15.08 12.89
N GLU A 89 -24.07 -15.04 11.92
CA GLU A 89 -22.73 -14.49 12.08
C GLU A 89 -22.71 -12.99 11.80
N GLY A 90 -21.96 -12.26 12.60
CA GLY A 90 -21.71 -10.83 12.40
C GLY A 90 -20.73 -10.49 11.27
N GLY A 91 -20.34 -11.50 10.51
CA GLY A 91 -19.33 -11.41 9.47
C GLY A 91 -18.11 -12.28 9.80
N ILE A 92 -17.33 -12.57 8.79
CA ILE A 92 -16.04 -13.26 8.98
C ILE A 92 -15.05 -12.26 9.54
N ALA A 93 -14.45 -12.56 10.68
CA ALA A 93 -13.32 -11.78 11.16
C ALA A 93 -12.23 -11.73 10.05
N PRO A 94 -11.69 -10.57 9.73
CA PRO A 94 -10.65 -10.52 8.73
C PRO A 94 -9.47 -11.34 9.21
N ALA A 95 -9.16 -12.40 8.49
CA ALA A 95 -7.88 -13.05 8.66
C ALA A 95 -6.81 -12.01 8.35
N GLN A 96 -5.73 -12.00 9.14
CA GLN A 96 -4.60 -11.15 8.87
C GLN A 96 -3.97 -11.59 7.54
N GLU A 97 -4.42 -10.98 6.47
CA GLU A 97 -3.90 -11.27 5.13
C GLU A 97 -2.79 -10.27 4.79
N ASN A 98 -1.56 -10.70 5.01
CA ASN A 98 -0.41 -9.99 4.49
C ASN A 98 -0.27 -10.27 3.00
N PHE A 99 0.09 -9.27 2.25
CA PHE A 99 0.53 -9.46 0.89
C PHE A 99 1.73 -8.55 0.60
N LYS A 100 2.50 -8.92 -0.38
CA LYS A 100 3.70 -8.16 -0.76
C LYS A 100 3.33 -7.13 -1.80
N LEU A 101 3.66 -5.88 -1.52
CA LEU A 101 3.42 -4.75 -2.41
C LEU A 101 4.75 -4.16 -2.86
N LYS A 102 4.85 -3.90 -4.14
CA LYS A 102 6.01 -3.28 -4.77
C LYS A 102 5.60 -1.94 -5.37
N LEU A 103 6.04 -0.87 -4.75
CA LEU A 103 5.89 0.50 -5.25
C LEU A 103 7.06 0.77 -6.19
N LYS A 104 6.77 0.94 -7.47
CA LYS A 104 7.80 0.98 -8.50
C LYS A 104 7.74 2.25 -9.33
N VAL A 105 8.91 2.76 -9.67
CA VAL A 105 9.09 3.80 -10.68
C VAL A 105 9.94 3.22 -11.80
N ASN A 106 9.39 3.22 -13.00
CA ASN A 106 10.13 2.77 -14.18
C ASN A 106 11.08 3.87 -14.64
N ASP A 107 12.35 3.61 -14.55
CA ASP A 107 13.42 4.54 -14.93
C ASP A 107 14.14 4.14 -16.23
N GLY A 108 13.58 3.15 -16.95
CA GLY A 108 14.17 2.59 -18.16
C GLY A 108 15.20 1.48 -17.90
N SER A 109 15.56 1.21 -16.65
CA SER A 109 16.37 0.05 -16.29
C SER A 109 15.54 -1.22 -16.22
N VAL A 110 16.20 -2.38 -16.22
CA VAL A 110 15.53 -3.69 -16.25
C VAL A 110 14.58 -3.88 -15.06
N ASN A 111 14.99 -3.43 -13.87
CA ASN A 111 14.20 -3.61 -12.65
C ASN A 111 13.50 -2.34 -12.16
N GLY A 112 13.90 -1.17 -12.68
CA GLY A 112 13.41 0.11 -12.19
C GLY A 112 13.88 0.41 -10.76
N LYS A 113 13.32 1.47 -10.18
CA LYS A 113 13.49 1.81 -8.78
C LYS A 113 12.23 1.42 -8.03
N TYR A 114 12.38 0.78 -6.87
CA TYR A 114 11.22 0.26 -6.15
C TYR A 114 11.44 0.12 -4.66
N ILE A 115 10.34 0.06 -3.94
CA ILE A 115 10.27 -0.32 -2.53
C ILE A 115 9.32 -1.50 -2.41
N GLN A 116 9.79 -2.61 -1.89
CA GLN A 116 9.03 -3.83 -1.69
C GLN A 116 8.82 -4.07 -0.20
N MET A 117 7.59 -4.33 0.20
CA MET A 117 7.26 -4.54 1.60
C MET A 117 6.07 -5.48 1.76
N ASP A 118 6.01 -6.16 2.89
CA ASP A 118 4.79 -6.83 3.33
C ASP A 118 3.82 -5.80 3.89
N VAL A 119 2.60 -5.81 3.42
CA VAL A 119 1.59 -4.84 3.84
C VAL A 119 0.29 -5.52 4.26
N ILE A 120 -0.43 -4.80 5.11
CA ILE A 120 -1.80 -5.13 5.49
C ILE A 120 -2.67 -3.98 5.00
N LEU A 121 -3.75 -4.27 4.30
CA LEU A 121 -4.73 -3.26 3.95
C LEU A 121 -5.54 -2.88 5.18
N THR A 122 -5.55 -1.60 5.49
CA THR A 122 -6.24 -1.07 6.68
C THR A 122 -7.56 -0.40 6.34
N ASN A 123 -7.72 0.05 5.10
CA ASN A 123 -8.94 0.69 4.64
C ASN A 123 -9.16 0.45 3.15
N ALA A 124 -10.43 0.31 2.78
CA ALA A 124 -10.88 0.31 1.39
C ALA A 124 -12.09 1.22 1.27
N SER A 125 -12.01 2.20 0.39
CA SER A 125 -13.08 3.15 0.14
C SER A 125 -13.52 3.02 -1.31
N LEU A 126 -14.80 2.83 -1.51
CA LEU A 126 -15.42 2.73 -2.84
C LEU A 126 -16.29 3.95 -3.07
N SER A 127 -16.19 4.57 -4.22
CA SER A 127 -17.02 5.72 -4.58
C SER A 127 -17.49 5.65 -6.02
N MET A 128 -18.74 6.08 -6.23
CA MET A 128 -19.35 6.18 -7.54
C MET A 128 -20.27 7.41 -7.55
N SER A 129 -20.11 8.24 -8.58
CA SER A 129 -20.97 9.41 -8.82
C SER A 129 -21.47 9.40 -10.25
N VAL A 130 -22.62 10.04 -10.47
CA VAL A 130 -23.18 10.17 -11.82
C VAL A 130 -22.19 10.97 -12.69
N GLY A 131 -21.84 10.40 -13.84
CA GLY A 131 -20.88 11.00 -14.76
C GLY A 131 -19.41 10.72 -14.46
N GLU A 132 -19.11 9.99 -13.39
CA GLU A 132 -17.75 9.63 -13.01
C GLU A 132 -17.50 8.12 -13.11
N ILE A 133 -16.25 7.76 -13.26
CA ILE A 133 -15.83 6.35 -13.26
C ILE A 133 -15.77 5.86 -11.81
N PHE A 134 -16.25 4.64 -11.59
CA PHE A 134 -16.17 3.98 -10.29
C PHE A 134 -14.69 3.85 -9.86
N SER A 135 -14.38 4.34 -8.68
CA SER A 135 -13.03 4.34 -8.14
C SER A 135 -12.96 3.65 -6.78
N ALA A 136 -11.79 3.11 -6.48
CA ALA A 136 -11.49 2.49 -5.21
C ALA A 136 -10.18 3.06 -4.65
N GLU A 137 -10.18 3.43 -3.38
CA GLU A 137 -8.99 3.87 -2.67
C GLU A 137 -8.67 2.91 -1.54
N PHE A 138 -7.41 2.56 -1.43
CA PHE A 138 -6.91 1.65 -0.41
C PHE A 138 -5.84 2.34 0.42
N SER A 139 -5.89 2.09 1.72
CA SER A 139 -4.80 2.44 2.62
C SER A 139 -4.14 1.18 3.12
N PHE A 140 -2.85 1.24 3.29
CA PHE A 140 -2.06 0.11 3.76
C PHE A 140 -1.08 0.52 4.85
N GLN A 141 -0.68 -0.47 5.63
CA GLN A 141 0.39 -0.35 6.61
C GLN A 141 1.38 -1.48 6.41
N SER A 142 2.66 -1.18 6.50
CA SER A 142 3.68 -2.22 6.44
C SER A 142 3.65 -3.09 7.69
N ASN A 143 3.88 -4.37 7.50
CA ASN A 143 4.07 -5.32 8.57
C ASN A 143 5.58 -5.59 8.71
N GLY A 144 6.24 -4.73 9.47
CA GLY A 144 7.69 -4.77 9.64
C GLY A 144 8.44 -3.83 8.69
N ALA A 145 9.73 -4.05 8.56
CA ALA A 145 10.58 -3.27 7.67
C ALA A 145 10.35 -3.63 6.20
N PRO A 146 10.59 -2.71 5.27
CA PRO A 146 10.65 -3.05 3.86
C PRO A 146 11.68 -4.15 3.59
N GLU A 147 11.31 -5.10 2.73
CA GLU A 147 12.21 -6.21 2.37
C GLU A 147 13.33 -5.73 1.43
N GLU A 148 12.98 -4.88 0.48
CA GLU A 148 13.92 -4.34 -0.49
C GLU A 148 13.64 -2.86 -0.75
N VAL A 149 14.70 -2.09 -0.80
CA VAL A 149 14.65 -0.65 -1.15
C VAL A 149 15.71 -0.38 -2.19
N VAL A 150 15.30 -0.15 -3.42
CA VAL A 150 16.16 0.17 -4.56
C VAL A 150 15.76 1.55 -5.08
N ILE A 151 16.47 2.58 -4.66
CA ILE A 151 16.17 3.96 -5.00
C ILE A 151 17.41 4.76 -5.39
#